data_744b2c740e7d140067feb05bc955694c
#
_entry.id   744b2c740e7d140067feb05bc955694c
#
_cell.length_a   1.000
_cell.length_b   1.000
_cell.length_c   1.000
_cell.angle_alpha   90.00
_cell.angle_beta   90.00
_cell.angle_gamma   90.00
#
_symmetry.space_group_name_H-M   'P 1'
#
loop_
_entity.id
_entity.type
_entity.pdbx_description
1 polymer ?
#
loop_
_entity_poly.entity_id
_entity_poly.type
_entity_poly.pdbx_seq_one_letter_code
_entity_poly.pdbx_strand_id
1 'polypeptide(L)'
;MCIRDRDVGAGAVMIPQIDSADQARAAVSAAKFSPRGTRGTCRFVRSAAYGGVPGADYFSKAQDTVVILQAEGQKAIDNLDDILSVEGVDIVFVGPYDLSASLGIIGQITHPLVMDRIAQIVQKAAAKGVQVGCFADSAESGRKLLEMGVKFIGYSCDTAIFMNMAKADIAAFHGEH
;
A
#
# COMPACT_ATOMS: atom_id res chain seq x y z
N MET A 1 9.96 -11.69 3.51
CA MET A 1 9.10 -11.25 2.39
C MET A 1 9.80 -10.18 1.55
N CYS A 2 10.08 -9.01 2.04
CA CYS A 2 10.71 -7.92 1.25
C CYS A 2 11.98 -8.29 0.48
N ILE A 3 12.83 -9.20 0.98
CA ILE A 3 14.06 -9.63 0.29
C ILE A 3 13.72 -10.28 -1.05
N ARG A 4 12.80 -11.25 -1.07
CA ARG A 4 12.40 -11.95 -2.32
C ARG A 4 11.78 -10.98 -3.32
N ASP A 5 10.86 -10.14 -2.88
CA ASP A 5 10.18 -9.18 -3.75
C ASP A 5 11.16 -8.21 -4.39
N ARG A 6 12.13 -7.75 -3.61
CA ARG A 6 13.18 -6.86 -4.09
C ARG A 6 14.18 -7.55 -5.01
N ASP A 7 14.52 -8.80 -4.74
CA ASP A 7 15.47 -9.59 -5.55
C ASP A 7 14.88 -9.95 -6.91
N VAL A 8 13.57 -10.12 -7.04
CA VAL A 8 12.89 -10.31 -8.34
C VAL A 8 12.64 -9.00 -9.10
N GLY A 9 12.86 -7.85 -8.48
CA GLY A 9 12.85 -6.53 -9.14
C GLY A 9 11.64 -5.66 -8.84
N ALA A 10 10.88 -5.93 -7.77
CA ALA A 10 9.82 -5.03 -7.35
C ALA A 10 10.34 -3.63 -7.02
N GLY A 11 9.76 -2.58 -7.62
CA GLY A 11 10.09 -1.19 -7.37
C GLY A 11 9.52 -0.65 -6.05
N ALA A 12 8.47 -1.30 -5.53
CA ALA A 12 7.82 -1.00 -4.27
C ALA A 12 7.58 -2.27 -3.47
N VAL A 13 7.44 -2.13 -2.16
CA VAL A 13 6.99 -3.19 -1.26
C VAL A 13 5.85 -2.67 -0.39
N MET A 14 4.79 -3.45 -0.25
CA MET A 14 3.67 -3.13 0.62
C MET A 14 3.66 -4.11 1.79
N ILE A 15 3.68 -3.58 3.01
CA ILE A 15 3.75 -4.37 4.24
C ILE A 15 2.44 -4.20 4.99
N PRO A 16 1.67 -5.30 5.19
CA PRO A 16 0.38 -5.25 5.86
C PRO A 16 0.51 -5.13 7.38
N GLN A 17 -0.59 -4.72 8.03
CA GLN A 17 -0.80 -4.76 9.48
C GLN A 17 0.29 -4.02 10.29
N ILE A 18 0.63 -2.82 9.87
CA ILE A 18 1.56 -1.95 10.62
C ILE A 18 0.78 -1.17 11.66
N ASP A 19 0.99 -1.52 12.92
CA ASP A 19 0.29 -0.98 14.09
C ASP A 19 1.16 -0.06 14.97
N SER A 20 2.47 0.03 14.69
CA SER A 20 3.40 0.81 15.50
C SER A 20 4.58 1.36 14.70
N ALA A 21 5.22 2.40 15.24
CA ALA A 21 6.44 2.96 14.68
C ALA A 21 7.61 1.95 14.66
N ASP A 22 7.68 1.02 15.62
CA ASP A 22 8.71 -0.02 15.64
C ASP A 22 8.56 -0.98 14.46
N GLN A 23 7.32 -1.40 14.16
CA GLN A 23 7.04 -2.20 12.98
C GLN A 23 7.34 -1.43 11.69
N ALA A 24 6.99 -0.15 11.63
CA ALA A 24 7.31 0.72 10.50
C ALA A 24 8.82 0.83 10.28
N ARG A 25 9.61 1.08 11.34
CA ARG A 25 11.09 1.09 11.28
C ARG A 25 11.66 -0.24 10.80
N ALA A 26 11.16 -1.35 11.33
CA ALA A 26 11.58 -2.68 10.91
C ALA A 26 11.28 -2.93 9.42
N ALA A 27 10.12 -2.51 8.92
CA ALA A 27 9.73 -2.64 7.52
C ALA A 27 10.66 -1.83 6.60
N VAL A 28 10.92 -0.55 6.93
CA VAL A 28 11.85 0.30 6.18
C VAL A 28 13.26 -0.29 6.19
N SER A 29 13.74 -0.71 7.35
CA SER A 29 15.07 -1.31 7.50
C SER A 29 15.24 -2.58 6.66
N ALA A 30 14.22 -3.44 6.61
CA ALA A 30 14.23 -4.65 5.80
C ALA A 30 14.16 -4.38 4.28
N ALA A 31 13.62 -3.25 3.85
CA ALA A 31 13.46 -2.88 2.45
C ALA A 31 14.70 -2.19 1.86
N LYS A 32 15.52 -1.54 2.67
CA LYS A 32 16.64 -0.69 2.27
C LYS A 32 17.99 -1.35 2.56
N PHE A 33 18.99 -1.07 1.72
CA PHE A 33 20.39 -1.42 2.00
C PHE A 33 21.03 -0.44 3.00
N SER A 34 22.15 -0.85 3.61
CA SER A 34 22.99 0.05 4.41
C SER A 34 23.38 1.31 3.60
N PRO A 35 23.44 2.52 4.23
CA PRO A 35 23.19 2.78 5.66
C PRO A 35 21.71 2.97 6.05
N ARG A 36 20.77 2.98 5.09
CA ARG A 36 19.35 3.26 5.33
C ARG A 36 18.56 2.07 5.89
N GLY A 37 19.15 0.88 5.84
CA GLY A 37 18.54 -0.35 6.32
C GLY A 37 19.54 -1.49 6.48
N THR A 38 19.00 -2.68 6.74
CA THR A 38 19.75 -3.90 7.06
C THR A 38 19.55 -5.02 6.04
N ARG A 39 18.96 -4.70 4.86
CA ARG A 39 18.77 -5.68 3.81
C ARG A 39 20.10 -6.32 3.41
N GLY A 40 20.13 -7.67 3.35
CA GLY A 40 21.31 -8.42 2.89
C GLY A 40 21.71 -8.06 1.45
N THR A 41 22.99 -7.89 1.21
CA THR A 41 23.53 -7.47 -0.08
C THR A 41 23.89 -8.67 -0.96
N CYS A 42 23.22 -8.78 -2.10
CA CYS A 42 23.59 -9.70 -3.18
C CYS A 42 23.34 -9.01 -4.53
N ARG A 43 24.32 -9.03 -5.43
CA ARG A 43 24.17 -8.48 -6.78
C ARG A 43 23.87 -9.54 -7.86
N PHE A 44 23.89 -10.81 -7.48
CA PHE A 44 23.63 -11.91 -8.42
C PHE A 44 22.15 -12.30 -8.47
N VAL A 45 21.27 -11.33 -8.26
CA VAL A 45 19.82 -11.44 -8.27
C VAL A 45 19.23 -10.87 -9.57
N ARG A 46 17.99 -11.22 -9.89
CA ARG A 46 17.31 -10.77 -11.11
C ARG A 46 17.26 -9.23 -11.22
N SER A 47 16.97 -8.53 -10.14
CA SER A 47 16.93 -7.05 -10.11
C SER A 47 18.24 -6.36 -10.46
N ALA A 48 19.36 -7.07 -10.37
CA ALA A 48 20.70 -6.61 -10.77
C ALA A 48 21.20 -7.27 -12.06
N ALA A 49 20.28 -7.79 -12.90
CA ALA A 49 20.61 -8.55 -14.12
C ALA A 49 21.65 -9.65 -13.87
N TYR A 50 21.51 -10.36 -12.73
CA TYR A 50 22.43 -11.44 -12.30
C TYR A 50 23.91 -11.02 -12.27
N GLY A 51 24.18 -9.79 -11.87
CA GLY A 51 25.54 -9.21 -11.81
C GLY A 51 25.92 -8.37 -13.02
N GLY A 52 25.05 -8.25 -14.02
CA GLY A 52 25.28 -7.41 -15.20
C GLY A 52 25.22 -5.91 -14.93
N VAL A 53 24.52 -5.49 -13.86
CA VAL A 53 24.52 -4.09 -13.42
C VAL A 53 25.73 -3.86 -12.50
N PRO A 54 26.53 -2.78 -12.69
CA PRO A 54 27.59 -2.41 -11.77
C PRO A 54 27.07 -2.28 -10.33
N GLY A 55 27.80 -2.80 -9.34
CA GLY A 55 27.32 -2.88 -7.97
C GLY A 55 26.94 -1.51 -7.37
N ALA A 56 27.78 -0.49 -7.61
CA ALA A 56 27.51 0.87 -7.12
C ALA A 56 26.17 1.41 -7.64
N ASP A 57 25.88 1.23 -8.93
CA ASP A 57 24.65 1.69 -9.56
C ASP A 57 23.42 0.93 -9.03
N TYR A 58 23.56 -0.41 -8.90
CA TYR A 58 22.49 -1.24 -8.36
C TYR A 58 22.13 -0.87 -6.93
N PHE A 59 23.11 -0.80 -6.04
CA PHE A 59 22.85 -0.49 -4.63
C PHE A 59 22.33 0.94 -4.44
N SER A 60 22.81 1.90 -5.24
CA SER A 60 22.30 3.27 -5.22
C SER A 60 20.82 3.34 -5.63
N LYS A 61 20.47 2.82 -6.82
CA LYS A 61 19.08 2.80 -7.32
C LYS A 61 18.13 2.01 -6.42
N ALA A 62 18.61 0.94 -5.81
CA ALA A 62 17.80 0.13 -4.92
C ALA A 62 17.38 0.87 -3.64
N GLN A 63 18.02 1.97 -3.28
CA GLN A 63 17.58 2.84 -2.17
C GLN A 63 16.33 3.65 -2.51
N ASP A 64 15.96 3.78 -3.79
CA ASP A 64 14.76 4.49 -4.23
C ASP A 64 13.48 3.64 -4.15
N THR A 65 13.59 2.43 -3.58
CA THR A 65 12.43 1.54 -3.34
C THR A 65 11.36 2.26 -2.55
N VAL A 66 10.16 2.27 -3.08
CA VAL A 66 8.99 2.80 -2.39
C VAL A 66 8.55 1.83 -1.28
N VAL A 67 8.41 2.33 -0.07
CA VAL A 67 7.92 1.58 1.09
C VAL A 67 6.50 2.02 1.40
N ILE A 68 5.57 1.07 1.26
CA ILE A 68 4.15 1.26 1.50
C ILE A 68 3.78 0.48 2.77
N LEU A 69 3.18 1.15 3.74
CA LEU A 69 2.75 0.53 4.99
C LEU A 69 1.21 0.51 5.06
N GLN A 70 0.62 -0.66 5.27
CA GLN A 70 -0.83 -0.75 5.45
C GLN A 70 -1.19 -0.42 6.91
N ALA A 71 -1.94 0.68 7.08
CA ALA A 71 -2.55 1.12 8.33
C ALA A 71 -4.06 0.87 8.23
N GLU A 72 -4.51 -0.28 8.72
CA GLU A 72 -5.84 -0.80 8.44
C GLU A 72 -6.63 -1.22 9.68
N GLY A 73 -6.06 -1.02 10.87
CA GLY A 73 -6.69 -1.31 12.16
C GLY A 73 -6.78 -0.09 13.07
N GLN A 74 -7.68 -0.12 14.07
CA GLN A 74 -7.82 0.96 15.04
C GLN A 74 -6.50 1.30 15.72
N LYS A 75 -5.70 0.29 16.07
CA LYS A 75 -4.39 0.47 16.68
C LYS A 75 -3.39 1.23 15.79
N ALA A 76 -3.42 0.97 14.48
CA ALA A 76 -2.61 1.72 13.51
C ALA A 76 -3.02 3.19 13.46
N ILE A 77 -4.34 3.46 13.55
CA ILE A 77 -4.88 4.82 13.57
C ILE A 77 -4.49 5.57 14.84
N ASP A 78 -4.55 4.90 15.98
CA ASP A 78 -4.16 5.47 17.28
C ASP A 78 -2.68 5.85 17.32
N ASN A 79 -1.82 5.05 16.65
CA ASN A 79 -0.38 5.26 16.56
C ASN A 79 0.07 5.95 15.26
N LEU A 80 -0.87 6.52 14.48
CA LEU A 80 -0.60 6.99 13.12
C LEU A 80 0.48 8.09 13.08
N ASP A 81 0.46 9.03 14.00
CA ASP A 81 1.42 10.13 14.05
C ASP A 81 2.86 9.63 14.24
N ASP A 82 3.04 8.59 15.06
CA ASP A 82 4.33 7.94 15.30
C ASP A 82 4.78 7.14 14.07
N ILE A 83 3.86 6.41 13.41
CA ILE A 83 4.12 5.68 12.17
C ILE A 83 4.56 6.63 11.06
N LEU A 84 3.82 7.74 10.86
CA LEU A 84 4.10 8.76 9.85
C LEU A 84 5.40 9.53 10.11
N SER A 85 5.93 9.49 11.33
CA SER A 85 7.19 10.15 11.69
C SER A 85 8.43 9.28 11.41
N VAL A 86 8.23 8.03 10.96
CA VAL A 86 9.34 7.13 10.60
C VAL A 86 9.91 7.52 9.25
N GLU A 87 11.20 7.86 9.22
CA GLU A 87 11.90 8.18 7.98
C GLU A 87 11.93 6.98 7.01
N GLY A 88 11.64 7.23 5.74
CA GLY A 88 11.65 6.21 4.70
C GLY A 88 10.29 5.54 4.46
N VAL A 89 9.24 5.98 5.14
CA VAL A 89 7.86 5.64 4.80
C VAL A 89 7.40 6.58 3.68
N ASP A 90 7.09 6.04 2.52
CA ASP A 90 6.69 6.82 1.34
C ASP A 90 5.16 6.96 1.23
N ILE A 91 4.46 5.84 1.49
CA ILE A 91 3.01 5.76 1.37
C ILE A 91 2.44 5.01 2.58
N VAL A 92 1.35 5.55 3.15
CA VAL A 92 0.46 4.78 4.03
C VAL A 92 -0.75 4.33 3.21
N PHE A 93 -0.99 3.02 3.17
CA PHE A 93 -2.10 2.42 2.45
C PHE A 93 -3.20 1.99 3.40
N VAL A 94 -4.43 2.37 3.09
CA VAL A 94 -5.61 2.02 3.89
C VAL A 94 -6.34 0.86 3.23
N GLY A 95 -6.51 -0.25 3.96
CA GLY A 95 -7.41 -1.34 3.59
C GLY A 95 -8.81 -1.04 4.13
N PRO A 96 -9.77 -0.57 3.30
CA PRO A 96 -11.07 -0.14 3.82
C PRO A 96 -11.90 -1.30 4.39
N TYR A 97 -11.68 -2.53 3.92
CA TYR A 97 -12.35 -3.72 4.46
C TYR A 97 -11.87 -4.03 5.87
N ASP A 98 -10.55 -4.09 6.09
CA ASP A 98 -9.97 -4.34 7.40
C ASP A 98 -10.26 -3.19 8.37
N LEU A 99 -10.21 -1.94 7.87
CA LEU A 99 -10.62 -0.79 8.65
C LEU A 99 -12.09 -0.89 9.10
N SER A 100 -13.01 -1.26 8.19
CA SER A 100 -14.42 -1.45 8.53
C SER A 100 -14.62 -2.55 9.57
N ALA A 101 -13.87 -3.65 9.45
CA ALA A 101 -13.88 -4.74 10.42
C ALA A 101 -13.39 -4.28 11.80
N SER A 102 -12.30 -3.51 11.85
CA SER A 102 -11.76 -2.98 13.11
C SER A 102 -12.71 -1.99 13.81
N LEU A 103 -13.59 -1.33 13.04
CA LEU A 103 -14.63 -0.43 13.54
C LEU A 103 -15.95 -1.15 13.90
N GLY A 104 -16.01 -2.49 13.78
CA GLY A 104 -17.20 -3.29 14.09
C GLY A 104 -18.31 -3.22 13.03
N ILE A 105 -18.02 -2.72 11.83
CA ILE A 105 -18.96 -2.54 10.71
C ILE A 105 -18.44 -3.22 9.45
N ILE A 106 -18.01 -4.48 9.58
CA ILE A 106 -17.34 -5.27 8.55
C ILE A 106 -18.01 -5.19 7.18
N GLY A 107 -17.23 -4.88 6.14
CA GLY A 107 -17.70 -4.79 4.75
C GLY A 107 -18.40 -3.48 4.39
N GLN A 108 -18.72 -2.62 5.34
CA GLN A 108 -19.37 -1.32 5.08
C GLN A 108 -18.32 -0.24 4.76
N ILE A 109 -17.59 -0.43 3.67
CA ILE A 109 -16.41 0.39 3.31
C ILE A 109 -16.74 1.84 2.95
N THR A 110 -18.02 2.14 2.62
CA THR A 110 -18.50 3.50 2.35
C THR A 110 -19.21 4.14 3.53
N HIS A 111 -19.26 3.45 4.69
CA HIS A 111 -19.89 3.98 5.89
C HIS A 111 -19.19 5.28 6.34
N PRO A 112 -19.94 6.30 6.83
CA PRO A 112 -19.36 7.58 7.25
C PRO A 112 -18.16 7.45 8.19
N LEU A 113 -18.22 6.54 9.17
CA LEU A 113 -17.10 6.29 10.08
C LEU A 113 -15.82 5.85 9.36
N VAL A 114 -15.93 5.01 8.32
CA VAL A 114 -14.77 4.57 7.53
C VAL A 114 -14.21 5.74 6.73
N MET A 115 -15.09 6.48 6.06
CA MET A 115 -14.71 7.64 5.24
C MET A 115 -14.07 8.74 6.09
N ASP A 116 -14.60 9.01 7.28
CA ASP A 116 -14.03 9.99 8.22
C ASP A 116 -12.64 9.56 8.70
N ARG A 117 -12.42 8.27 8.93
CA ARG A 117 -11.08 7.76 9.30
C ARG A 117 -10.08 7.90 8.14
N ILE A 118 -10.51 7.60 6.91
CA ILE A 118 -9.66 7.81 5.72
C ILE A 118 -9.31 9.30 5.58
N ALA A 119 -10.28 10.20 5.74
CA ALA A 119 -10.04 11.65 5.69
C ALA A 119 -9.03 12.12 6.75
N GLN A 120 -9.14 11.61 7.98
CA GLN A 120 -8.18 11.90 9.06
C GLN A 120 -6.77 11.41 8.72
N ILE A 121 -6.65 10.19 8.15
CA ILE A 121 -5.37 9.64 7.72
C ILE A 121 -4.75 10.52 6.62
N VAL A 122 -5.54 10.92 5.62
CA VAL A 122 -5.08 11.81 4.53
C VAL A 122 -4.56 13.13 5.09
N GLN A 123 -5.31 13.75 6.00
CA GLN A 123 -4.90 15.04 6.60
C GLN A 123 -3.58 14.91 7.38
N LYS A 124 -3.45 13.88 8.23
CA LYS A 124 -2.25 13.65 9.04
C LYS A 124 -1.03 13.31 8.17
N ALA A 125 -1.21 12.45 7.16
CA ALA A 125 -0.15 12.06 6.25
C ALA A 125 0.36 13.26 5.42
N ALA A 126 -0.55 14.10 4.92
CA ALA A 126 -0.20 15.32 4.18
C ALA A 126 0.67 16.27 5.02
N ALA A 127 0.38 16.42 6.31
CA ALA A 127 1.17 17.25 7.23
C ALA A 127 2.61 16.73 7.46
N LYS A 128 2.85 15.44 7.16
CA LYS A 128 4.16 14.78 7.27
C LYS A 128 4.84 14.53 5.92
N GLY A 129 4.22 14.96 4.81
CA GLY A 129 4.75 14.72 3.46
C GLY A 129 4.63 13.27 2.98
N VAL A 130 3.89 12.41 3.70
CA VAL A 130 3.64 11.03 3.34
C VAL A 130 2.39 10.95 2.45
N GLN A 131 2.45 10.15 1.39
CA GLN A 131 1.30 9.96 0.51
C GLN A 131 0.33 8.92 1.08
N VAL A 132 -0.95 9.00 0.66
CA VAL A 132 -1.96 8.01 1.06
C VAL A 132 -2.41 7.21 -0.14
N GLY A 133 -2.45 5.88 0.05
CA GLY A 133 -3.08 4.93 -0.85
C GLY A 133 -4.33 4.33 -0.22
N CYS A 134 -5.26 3.87 -1.08
CA CYS A 134 -6.45 3.16 -0.62
C CYS A 134 -6.94 2.19 -1.71
N PHE A 135 -7.59 1.12 -1.29
CA PHE A 135 -8.29 0.22 -2.21
C PHE A 135 -9.64 0.81 -2.62
N ALA A 136 -10.00 0.64 -3.89
CA ALA A 136 -11.29 0.98 -4.45
C ALA A 136 -11.85 -0.19 -5.26
N ASP A 137 -13.08 -0.59 -5.01
CA ASP A 137 -13.76 -1.68 -5.73
C ASP A 137 -14.54 -1.21 -6.95
N SER A 138 -14.76 0.10 -7.09
CA SER A 138 -15.49 0.71 -8.19
C SER A 138 -14.84 2.04 -8.63
N ALA A 139 -15.14 2.47 -9.86
CA ALA A 139 -14.71 3.77 -10.35
C ALA A 139 -15.32 4.93 -9.54
N GLU A 140 -16.51 4.75 -8.99
CA GLU A 140 -17.15 5.75 -8.14
C GLU A 140 -16.41 5.92 -6.82
N SER A 141 -16.14 4.80 -6.12
CA SER A 141 -15.37 4.83 -4.86
C SER A 141 -13.96 5.39 -5.08
N GLY A 142 -13.31 5.01 -6.20
CA GLY A 142 -12.00 5.55 -6.56
C GLY A 142 -12.00 7.06 -6.76
N ARG A 143 -12.99 7.62 -7.46
CA ARG A 143 -13.11 9.08 -7.63
C ARG A 143 -13.30 9.81 -6.29
N LYS A 144 -14.18 9.30 -5.43
CA LYS A 144 -14.38 9.87 -4.08
C LYS A 144 -13.08 9.91 -3.26
N LEU A 145 -12.30 8.82 -3.31
CA LEU A 145 -11.01 8.76 -2.62
C LEU A 145 -10.00 9.77 -3.19
N LEU A 146 -9.95 9.95 -4.52
CA LEU A 146 -9.10 10.96 -5.15
C LEU A 146 -9.49 12.39 -4.74
N GLU A 147 -10.80 12.68 -4.68
CA GLU A 147 -11.33 13.98 -4.20
C GLU A 147 -10.96 14.24 -2.73
N MET A 148 -10.88 13.20 -1.91
CA MET A 148 -10.42 13.29 -0.52
C MET A 148 -8.91 13.50 -0.38
N GLY A 149 -8.14 13.38 -1.47
CA GLY A 149 -6.68 13.59 -1.47
C GLY A 149 -5.84 12.32 -1.47
N VAL A 150 -6.45 11.14 -1.59
CA VAL A 150 -5.72 9.88 -1.83
C VAL A 150 -4.99 9.97 -3.17
N LYS A 151 -3.72 9.53 -3.23
CA LYS A 151 -2.86 9.65 -4.43
C LYS A 151 -2.53 8.31 -5.08
N PHE A 152 -2.67 7.21 -4.36
CA PHE A 152 -2.40 5.88 -4.85
C PHE A 152 -3.65 5.01 -4.71
N ILE A 153 -4.28 4.62 -5.83
CA ILE A 153 -5.49 3.79 -5.83
C ILE A 153 -5.13 2.36 -6.24
N GLY A 154 -5.37 1.40 -5.34
CA GLY A 154 -5.44 -0.01 -5.67
C GLY A 154 -6.84 -0.33 -6.20
N TYR A 155 -6.99 -0.39 -7.53
CA TYR A 155 -8.31 -0.59 -8.13
C TYR A 155 -8.63 -2.06 -8.34
N SER A 156 -9.64 -2.55 -7.62
CA SER A 156 -10.23 -3.88 -7.80
C SER A 156 -9.19 -5.03 -7.79
N CYS A 157 -9.56 -6.18 -8.28
CA CYS A 157 -8.67 -7.30 -8.58
C CYS A 157 -9.12 -7.98 -9.88
N ASP A 158 -8.20 -8.72 -10.51
CA ASP A 158 -8.42 -9.41 -11.77
C ASP A 158 -9.62 -10.35 -11.74
N THR A 159 -9.78 -11.12 -10.67
CA THR A 159 -10.91 -12.03 -10.47
C THR A 159 -12.25 -11.28 -10.39
N ALA A 160 -12.30 -10.15 -9.67
CA ALA A 160 -13.53 -9.36 -9.56
C ALA A 160 -13.89 -8.71 -10.91
N ILE A 161 -12.88 -8.16 -11.62
CA ILE A 161 -13.08 -7.58 -12.96
C ILE A 161 -13.61 -8.65 -13.92
N PHE A 162 -12.98 -9.84 -13.96
CA PHE A 162 -13.42 -10.94 -14.80
C PHE A 162 -14.85 -11.39 -14.47
N MET A 163 -15.15 -11.61 -13.19
CA MET A 163 -16.47 -12.04 -12.74
C MET A 163 -17.57 -11.02 -13.07
N ASN A 164 -17.28 -9.72 -12.90
CA ASN A 164 -18.24 -8.67 -13.20
C ASN A 164 -18.53 -8.59 -14.70
N MET A 165 -17.51 -8.70 -15.56
CA MET A 165 -17.69 -8.76 -17.00
C MET A 165 -18.49 -9.99 -17.43
N ALA A 166 -18.14 -11.18 -16.94
CA ALA A 166 -18.87 -12.40 -17.26
C ALA A 166 -20.35 -12.32 -16.85
N LYS A 167 -20.65 -11.75 -15.68
CA LYS A 167 -22.04 -11.52 -15.25
C LYS A 167 -22.77 -10.55 -16.17
N ALA A 168 -22.13 -9.46 -16.54
CA ALA A 168 -22.71 -8.46 -17.43
C ALA A 168 -23.02 -9.06 -18.83
N ASP A 169 -22.10 -9.84 -19.39
CA ASP A 169 -22.30 -10.52 -20.68
C ASP A 169 -23.43 -11.55 -20.62
N ILE A 170 -23.51 -12.34 -19.55
CA ILE A 170 -24.59 -13.30 -19.35
C ILE A 170 -25.95 -12.59 -19.22
N ALA A 171 -26.04 -11.52 -18.44
CA ALA A 171 -27.26 -10.73 -18.30
C ALA A 171 -27.70 -10.14 -19.65
N ALA A 172 -26.76 -9.57 -20.39
CA ALA A 172 -27.03 -9.04 -21.74
C ALA A 172 -27.51 -10.16 -22.70
N PHE A 173 -26.91 -11.36 -22.63
CA PHE A 173 -27.33 -12.50 -23.43
C PHE A 173 -28.77 -12.95 -23.11
N HIS A 174 -29.18 -12.87 -21.85
CA HIS A 174 -30.55 -13.19 -21.43
C HIS A 174 -31.53 -12.02 -21.58
N GLY A 175 -31.09 -10.84 -22.04
CA GLY A 175 -31.92 -9.63 -22.17
C GLY A 175 -32.33 -9.01 -20.85
N GLU A 176 -31.58 -9.29 -19.79
CA GLU A 176 -31.71 -8.66 -18.46
C GLU A 176 -30.93 -7.33 -18.45
N HIS A 177 -31.63 -6.19 -18.24
CA HIS A 177 -31.05 -4.85 -18.21
C HIS A 177 -31.10 -4.23 -16.82
#